data_c7a36a4d2c2805ac5cfd3f38bffb4f67
#
_entry.id   c7a36a4d2c2805ac5cfd3f38bffb4f67
#
_cell.length_a   1.000
_cell.length_b   1.000
_cell.length_c   1.000
_cell.angle_alpha   90.00
_cell.angle_beta   90.00
_cell.angle_gamma   90.00
#
_symmetry.space_group_name_H-M   'P 1'
#
loop_
_entity.id
_entity.type
_entity.pdbx_description
1 polymer ?
#
loop_
_entity_poly.entity_id
_entity_poly.type
_entity_poly.pdbx_seq_one_letter_code
_entity_poly.pdbx_strand_id
1 'polypeptide(L)'
;MIEGLNKAPIVGFVRYSQKITFGIERDVFEPNYFEYRFNIFKNVTLESFRQQNNQNFVLLLLHSENMPSDYKARFLKLENENKFLYNVFVKDTQKSFDEALINSVHNIDFLNNVAITFRIDNDDAVQNDFIQQLSHFIKSDFVGFSISIPKQYIVKRITEDDYLLQENYYPANSIGLAYVTNKENYKTVLELGQHHLTNENTPMVLLENSNKGGVMTINGENAINTMDDTKAILYNEKELYKYLEQKKITNIRFDDLRIFKKENRVSLKKILSLFIPPILKILTLKVKSLF
;
A
#
# COMPACT_ATOMS: atom_id res chain seq x y z
N MET A 1 19.63 20.35 0.34
CA MET A 1 18.30 20.87 0.77
C MET A 1 17.51 21.08 -0.50
N ILE A 2 16.32 20.53 -0.58
CA ILE A 2 15.41 20.81 -1.70
C ILE A 2 14.71 22.11 -1.31
N GLU A 3 15.19 23.24 -1.83
CA GLU A 3 14.54 24.55 -1.62
C GLU A 3 13.24 24.60 -2.41
N GLY A 4 12.16 25.07 -1.79
CA GLY A 4 10.87 25.29 -2.44
C GLY A 4 9.81 24.22 -2.23
N LEU A 5 10.04 23.25 -1.37
CA LEU A 5 9.02 22.24 -1.03
C LEU A 5 7.85 22.85 -0.27
N ASN A 6 6.64 22.57 -0.72
CA ASN A 6 5.47 22.82 0.10
C ASN A 6 5.56 21.98 1.36
N LYS A 7 5.36 22.61 2.51
CA LYS A 7 5.27 21.92 3.78
C LYS A 7 3.81 21.59 4.08
N ALA A 8 3.60 20.43 4.67
CA ALA A 8 2.27 20.01 5.10
C ALA A 8 2.36 19.27 6.43
N PRO A 9 1.28 19.25 7.22
CA PRO A 9 1.27 18.54 8.50
C PRO A 9 1.13 17.02 8.36
N ILE A 10 0.89 16.54 7.15
CA ILE A 10 0.74 15.11 6.84
C ILE A 10 1.73 14.76 5.72
N VAL A 11 2.64 13.81 5.98
CA VAL A 11 3.67 13.39 5.04
C VAL A 11 3.59 11.88 4.82
N GLY A 12 3.39 11.50 3.57
CA GLY A 12 3.36 10.11 3.13
C GLY A 12 4.69 9.65 2.54
N PHE A 13 4.97 8.36 2.70
CA PHE A 13 6.13 7.69 2.13
C PHE A 13 5.71 6.55 1.22
N VAL A 14 6.23 6.55 -0.01
CA VAL A 14 6.15 5.44 -0.95
C VAL A 14 7.56 4.94 -1.25
N ARG A 15 7.86 3.69 -0.92
CA ARG A 15 9.11 3.06 -1.32
C ARG A 15 8.95 2.52 -2.73
N TYR A 16 9.53 3.20 -3.72
CA TYR A 16 9.29 2.85 -5.12
C TYR A 16 10.36 1.91 -5.70
N SER A 17 11.62 2.34 -5.73
CA SER A 17 12.70 1.59 -6.39
C SER A 17 13.94 1.39 -5.53
N GLN A 18 13.82 1.62 -4.23
CA GLN A 18 14.93 1.47 -3.30
C GLN A 18 15.22 -0.02 -3.04
N LYS A 19 16.50 -0.41 -3.16
CA LYS A 19 16.93 -1.82 -3.10
C LYS A 19 17.21 -2.36 -1.68
N ILE A 20 17.04 -1.57 -0.63
CA ILE A 20 17.43 -1.97 0.75
C ILE A 20 16.54 -3.09 1.31
N THR A 21 15.46 -3.45 0.67
CA THR A 21 14.47 -4.32 1.28
C THR A 21 14.33 -5.69 0.63
N PHE A 22 14.52 -6.71 1.47
CA PHE A 22 13.89 -8.03 1.39
C PHE A 22 14.38 -9.01 0.32
N GLY A 23 15.69 -9.07 0.02
CA GLY A 23 16.23 -10.21 -0.75
C GLY A 23 15.61 -10.38 -2.15
N ILE A 24 15.03 -9.34 -2.71
CA ILE A 24 14.55 -9.36 -4.10
C ILE A 24 15.76 -9.15 -4.98
N GLU A 25 16.31 -10.22 -5.56
CA GLU A 25 17.42 -10.18 -6.52
C GLU A 25 17.03 -9.59 -7.88
N ARG A 26 15.77 -9.19 -8.07
CA ARG A 26 15.29 -8.68 -9.35
C ARG A 26 15.85 -7.28 -9.64
N ASP A 27 16.23 -7.07 -10.89
CA ASP A 27 16.51 -5.72 -11.37
C ASP A 27 15.21 -4.90 -11.48
N VAL A 28 15.05 -3.94 -10.56
CA VAL A 28 13.88 -3.05 -10.51
C VAL A 28 13.82 -2.08 -11.69
N PHE A 29 14.88 -1.99 -12.48
CA PHE A 29 14.99 -1.15 -13.68
C PHE A 29 14.92 -1.95 -14.99
N GLU A 30 14.66 -3.26 -14.93
CA GLU A 30 14.35 -4.05 -16.12
C GLU A 30 13.15 -3.39 -16.84
N PRO A 31 13.24 -3.10 -18.15
CA PRO A 31 12.29 -2.22 -18.85
C PRO A 31 10.83 -2.65 -18.72
N ASN A 32 10.50 -3.93 -18.97
CA ASN A 32 9.11 -4.40 -18.89
C ASN A 32 8.57 -4.35 -17.45
N TYR A 33 9.42 -4.65 -16.47
CA TYR A 33 9.05 -4.59 -15.06
C TYR A 33 8.84 -3.14 -14.61
N PHE A 34 9.75 -2.23 -15.01
CA PHE A 34 9.64 -0.82 -14.70
C PHE A 34 8.36 -0.20 -15.29
N GLU A 35 8.09 -0.42 -16.60
CA GLU A 35 6.89 0.09 -17.27
C GLU A 35 5.61 -0.39 -16.58
N TYR A 36 5.57 -1.67 -16.26
CA TYR A 36 4.46 -2.27 -15.55
C TYR A 36 4.20 -1.60 -14.19
N ARG A 37 5.24 -1.46 -13.37
CA ARG A 37 5.14 -0.84 -12.04
C ARG A 37 4.83 0.66 -12.13
N PHE A 38 5.40 1.36 -13.10
CA PHE A 38 5.14 2.78 -13.32
C PHE A 38 3.67 3.04 -13.67
N ASN A 39 3.09 2.23 -14.53
CA ASN A 39 1.68 2.35 -14.92
C ASN A 39 0.74 2.06 -13.74
N ILE A 40 0.99 1.00 -12.97
CA ILE A 40 0.20 0.71 -11.77
C ILE A 40 0.30 1.88 -10.77
N PHE A 41 1.51 2.34 -10.46
CA PHE A 41 1.68 3.49 -9.57
C PHE A 41 0.87 4.71 -10.03
N LYS A 42 0.99 5.05 -11.30
CA LYS A 42 0.31 6.22 -11.88
C LYS A 42 -1.22 6.07 -11.84
N ASN A 43 -1.76 4.90 -12.19
CA ASN A 43 -3.19 4.70 -12.39
C ASN A 43 -3.92 4.24 -11.12
N VAL A 44 -3.23 3.74 -10.12
CA VAL A 44 -3.79 3.28 -8.84
C VAL A 44 -3.38 4.22 -7.71
N THR A 45 -2.10 4.21 -7.33
CA THR A 45 -1.64 4.92 -6.14
C THR A 45 -1.71 6.44 -6.31
N LEU A 46 -1.04 6.97 -7.32
CA LEU A 46 -1.00 8.42 -7.56
C LEU A 46 -2.39 8.99 -7.80
N GLU A 47 -3.24 8.27 -8.54
CA GLU A 47 -4.60 8.72 -8.80
C GLU A 47 -5.44 8.79 -7.51
N SER A 48 -5.29 7.85 -6.58
CA SER A 48 -5.98 7.89 -5.30
C SER A 48 -5.60 9.12 -4.44
N PHE A 49 -4.37 9.63 -4.60
CA PHE A 49 -3.93 10.86 -3.93
C PHE A 49 -4.37 12.13 -4.67
N ARG A 50 -4.50 12.11 -5.99
CA ARG A 50 -5.11 13.22 -6.76
C ARG A 50 -6.54 13.48 -6.35
N GLN A 51 -7.27 12.44 -5.96
CA GLN A 51 -8.69 12.49 -5.57
C GLN A 51 -8.91 12.84 -4.09
N GLN A 52 -7.87 13.12 -3.31
CA GLN A 52 -8.05 13.47 -1.90
C GLN A 52 -8.83 14.78 -1.73
N ASN A 53 -9.87 14.76 -0.89
CA ASN A 53 -10.67 15.93 -0.56
C ASN A 53 -9.86 17.01 0.17
N ASN A 54 -8.86 16.58 0.95
CA ASN A 54 -7.90 17.45 1.62
C ASN A 54 -6.55 17.33 0.93
N GLN A 55 -6.09 18.41 0.29
CA GLN A 55 -4.82 18.47 -0.43
C GLN A 55 -3.64 18.98 0.43
N ASN A 56 -3.84 19.16 1.74
CA ASN A 56 -2.79 19.62 2.65
C ASN A 56 -1.92 18.44 3.14
N PHE A 57 -1.20 17.83 2.23
CA PHE A 57 -0.25 16.75 2.46
C PHE A 57 0.90 16.78 1.46
N VAL A 58 1.95 16.02 1.78
CA VAL A 58 3.10 15.76 0.91
C VAL A 58 3.27 14.26 0.77
N LEU A 59 3.59 13.78 -0.43
CA LEU A 59 3.89 12.40 -0.73
C LEU A 59 5.35 12.31 -1.24
N LEU A 60 6.21 11.65 -0.47
CA LEU A 60 7.62 11.44 -0.78
C LEU A 60 7.81 10.07 -1.43
N LEU A 61 8.27 10.05 -2.68
CA LEU A 61 8.67 8.84 -3.39
C LEU A 61 10.15 8.59 -3.18
N LEU A 62 10.47 7.48 -2.52
CA LEU A 62 11.84 7.10 -2.23
C LEU A 62 12.37 6.21 -3.36
N HIS A 63 13.34 6.73 -4.08
CA HIS A 63 13.98 6.10 -5.23
C HIS A 63 15.44 5.76 -4.94
N SER A 64 15.96 4.75 -5.65
CA SER A 64 17.39 4.55 -5.78
C SER A 64 18.04 5.69 -6.58
N GLU A 65 19.17 6.22 -6.13
CA GLU A 65 19.96 7.20 -6.91
C GLU A 65 20.48 6.61 -8.24
N ASN A 66 20.58 5.28 -8.32
CA ASN A 66 21.00 4.54 -9.51
C ASN A 66 19.89 4.39 -10.57
N MET A 67 18.74 5.02 -10.38
CA MET A 67 17.68 5.03 -11.38
C MET A 67 18.18 5.61 -12.71
N PRO A 68 17.96 4.92 -13.86
CA PRO A 68 18.28 5.45 -15.18
C PRO A 68 17.67 6.84 -15.43
N SER A 69 18.41 7.68 -16.16
CA SER A 69 18.05 9.10 -16.36
C SER A 69 16.70 9.31 -17.05
N ASP A 70 16.34 8.45 -18.00
CA ASP A 70 15.07 8.47 -18.71
C ASP A 70 13.89 8.14 -17.77
N TYR A 71 14.06 7.15 -16.87
CA TYR A 71 13.06 6.84 -15.85
C TYR A 71 12.95 7.96 -14.81
N LYS A 72 14.09 8.53 -14.39
CA LYS A 72 14.13 9.67 -13.49
C LYS A 72 13.37 10.87 -14.06
N ALA A 73 13.57 11.17 -15.34
CA ALA A 73 12.87 12.25 -16.02
C ALA A 73 11.33 12.08 -15.99
N ARG A 74 10.84 10.84 -16.07
CA ARG A 74 9.39 10.55 -16.00
C ARG A 74 8.81 10.84 -14.61
N PHE A 75 9.54 10.52 -13.54
CA PHE A 75 9.11 10.84 -12.18
C PHE A 75 9.18 12.34 -11.89
N LEU A 76 10.19 13.03 -12.37
CA LEU A 76 10.27 14.50 -12.27
C LEU A 76 9.12 15.18 -13.03
N LYS A 77 8.67 14.61 -14.17
CA LYS A 77 7.46 15.09 -14.84
C LYS A 77 6.21 14.90 -13.97
N LEU A 78 6.03 13.74 -13.33
CA LEU A 78 4.90 13.53 -12.41
C LEU A 78 4.92 14.50 -11.23
N GLU A 79 6.10 14.80 -10.68
CA GLU A 79 6.28 15.80 -9.62
C GLU A 79 5.83 17.19 -10.08
N ASN A 80 6.23 17.63 -11.25
CA ASN A 80 5.82 18.92 -11.82
C ASN A 80 4.29 19.00 -12.05
N GLU A 81 3.64 17.88 -12.35
CA GLU A 81 2.20 17.80 -12.56
C GLU A 81 1.40 17.71 -11.25
N ASN A 82 2.04 17.37 -10.11
CA ASN A 82 1.37 17.09 -8.85
C ASN A 82 2.07 17.79 -7.69
N LYS A 83 1.56 18.91 -7.24
CA LYS A 83 2.15 19.78 -6.20
C LYS A 83 2.41 19.10 -4.85
N PHE A 84 1.74 17.98 -4.58
CA PHE A 84 1.92 17.20 -3.36
C PHE A 84 3.01 16.13 -3.48
N LEU A 85 3.49 15.84 -4.70
CA LEU A 85 4.42 14.75 -4.99
C LEU A 85 5.86 15.25 -5.03
N TYR A 86 6.78 14.53 -4.37
CA TYR A 86 8.22 14.84 -4.39
C TYR A 86 9.04 13.57 -4.52
N ASN A 87 10.03 13.59 -5.42
CA ASN A 87 10.95 12.48 -5.64
C ASN A 87 12.22 12.67 -4.81
N VAL A 88 12.54 11.68 -3.99
CA VAL A 88 13.74 11.65 -3.14
C VAL A 88 14.65 10.53 -3.62
N PHE A 89 15.79 10.88 -4.19
CA PHE A 89 16.77 9.92 -4.70
C PHE A 89 17.84 9.68 -3.63
N VAL A 90 17.98 8.43 -3.19
CA VAL A 90 18.89 8.03 -2.11
C VAL A 90 19.80 6.88 -2.55
N LYS A 91 20.98 6.78 -1.95
CA LYS A 91 21.86 5.62 -2.13
C LYS A 91 21.16 4.35 -1.60
N ASP A 92 21.45 3.22 -2.24
CA ASP A 92 20.93 1.92 -1.85
C ASP A 92 21.66 1.38 -0.59
N THR A 93 21.69 2.18 0.47
CA THR A 93 22.27 1.84 1.78
C THR A 93 21.28 2.18 2.89
N GLN A 94 21.26 1.39 3.97
CA GLN A 94 20.40 1.66 5.12
C GLN A 94 20.66 3.07 5.69
N LYS A 95 21.93 3.44 5.84
CA LYS A 95 22.32 4.77 6.34
C LYS A 95 21.70 5.91 5.54
N SER A 96 21.77 5.86 4.20
CA SER A 96 21.21 6.92 3.34
C SER A 96 19.69 6.96 3.38
N PHE A 97 19.04 5.80 3.59
CA PHE A 97 17.61 5.73 3.80
C PHE A 97 17.21 6.38 5.13
N ASP A 98 17.87 6.02 6.22
CA ASP A 98 17.60 6.58 7.54
C ASP A 98 17.83 8.10 7.55
N GLU A 99 18.92 8.57 6.89
CA GLU A 99 19.17 10.00 6.69
C GLU A 99 18.02 10.68 5.90
N ALA A 100 17.49 10.05 4.87
CA ALA A 100 16.36 10.60 4.11
C ALA A 100 15.07 10.68 4.97
N LEU A 101 14.82 9.70 5.82
CA LEU A 101 13.69 9.75 6.76
C LEU A 101 13.86 10.89 7.79
N ILE A 102 15.03 11.01 8.38
CA ILE A 102 15.34 12.12 9.32
C ILE A 102 15.20 13.47 8.61
N ASN A 103 15.74 13.59 7.40
CA ASN A 103 15.68 14.83 6.63
C ASN A 103 14.28 15.17 6.16
N SER A 104 13.36 14.21 6.11
CA SER A 104 11.95 14.45 5.76
C SER A 104 11.24 15.39 6.75
N VAL A 105 11.79 15.59 7.96
CA VAL A 105 11.30 16.59 8.92
C VAL A 105 11.21 17.99 8.32
N HIS A 106 12.09 18.32 7.37
CA HIS A 106 12.09 19.61 6.68
C HIS A 106 10.87 19.84 5.78
N ASN A 107 10.17 18.77 5.42
CA ASN A 107 8.95 18.80 4.62
C ASN A 107 7.68 18.95 5.47
N ILE A 108 7.82 18.98 6.80
CA ILE A 108 6.71 19.00 7.72
C ILE A 108 6.44 20.42 8.20
N ASP A 109 5.15 20.80 8.15
CA ASP A 109 4.59 21.93 8.85
C ASP A 109 3.90 21.43 10.13
N PHE A 110 4.60 21.54 11.27
CA PHE A 110 4.07 21.05 12.54
C PHE A 110 2.97 21.97 13.06
N LEU A 111 1.72 21.52 12.99
CA LEU A 111 0.59 22.23 13.57
C LEU A 111 0.54 21.96 15.09
N ASN A 112 0.68 23.02 15.89
CA ASN A 112 0.77 22.92 17.36
C ASN A 112 1.79 21.85 17.80
N ASN A 113 2.94 21.83 17.14
CA ASN A 113 4.02 20.87 17.39
C ASN A 113 3.72 19.39 16.99
N VAL A 114 2.62 19.12 16.33
CA VAL A 114 2.18 17.78 15.95
C VAL A 114 2.11 17.64 14.43
N ALA A 115 2.49 16.48 13.94
CA ALA A 115 2.38 16.09 12.53
C ALA A 115 2.04 14.61 12.41
N ILE A 116 1.70 14.16 11.21
CA ILE A 116 1.43 12.76 10.91
C ILE A 116 2.32 12.31 9.76
N THR A 117 2.92 11.15 9.92
CA THR A 117 3.57 10.44 8.83
C THR A 117 2.76 9.19 8.48
N PHE A 118 2.65 8.82 7.19
CA PHE A 118 2.01 7.58 6.77
C PHE A 118 2.83 6.87 5.69
N ARG A 119 2.57 5.57 5.51
CA ARG A 119 3.15 4.77 4.43
C ARG A 119 2.08 4.19 3.54
N ILE A 120 2.43 3.97 2.29
CA ILE A 120 1.63 3.21 1.33
C ILE A 120 2.58 2.53 0.34
N ASP A 121 2.19 1.35 -0.14
CA ASP A 121 2.94 0.67 -1.19
C ASP A 121 2.55 1.27 -2.57
N ASN A 122 3.44 1.17 -3.56
CA ASN A 122 3.32 1.87 -4.83
C ASN A 122 2.31 1.25 -5.81
N ASP A 123 1.52 0.31 -5.35
CA ASP A 123 0.47 -0.42 -6.07
C ASP A 123 -0.85 -0.49 -5.30
N ASP A 124 -0.94 0.22 -4.18
CA ASP A 124 -2.12 0.31 -3.34
C ASP A 124 -2.82 1.67 -3.47
N ALA A 125 -4.09 1.75 -3.06
CA ALA A 125 -4.86 3.00 -3.08
C ALA A 125 -5.63 3.21 -1.77
N VAL A 126 -5.89 4.48 -1.47
CA VAL A 126 -6.70 4.91 -0.32
C VAL A 126 -7.98 5.62 -0.79
N GLN A 127 -8.98 5.69 0.09
CA GLN A 127 -10.21 6.42 -0.18
C GLN A 127 -9.98 7.93 -0.26
N ASN A 128 -10.90 8.66 -0.92
CA ASN A 128 -10.78 10.10 -1.20
C ASN A 128 -10.75 10.99 0.04
N ASP A 129 -11.19 10.53 1.18
CA ASP A 129 -11.18 11.29 2.44
C ASP A 129 -10.12 10.82 3.45
N PHE A 130 -9.14 10.01 3.00
CA PHE A 130 -8.09 9.47 3.86
C PHE A 130 -7.28 10.57 4.55
N ILE A 131 -6.77 11.56 3.81
CA ILE A 131 -6.01 12.68 4.37
C ILE A 131 -6.88 13.52 5.31
N GLN A 132 -8.15 13.73 4.97
CA GLN A 132 -9.09 14.41 5.84
C GLN A 132 -9.29 13.67 7.17
N GLN A 133 -9.37 12.35 7.15
CA GLN A 133 -9.49 11.55 8.37
C GLN A 133 -8.22 11.63 9.22
N LEU A 134 -7.04 11.53 8.63
CA LEU A 134 -5.79 11.69 9.35
C LEU A 134 -5.70 13.08 10.03
N SER A 135 -6.16 14.14 9.37
CA SER A 135 -6.07 15.50 9.91
C SER A 135 -6.77 15.69 11.26
N HIS A 136 -7.77 14.87 11.58
CA HIS A 136 -8.46 14.93 12.88
C HIS A 136 -7.58 14.47 14.06
N PHE A 137 -6.48 13.78 13.79
CA PHE A 137 -5.54 13.25 14.78
C PHE A 137 -4.30 14.14 14.96
N ILE A 138 -4.22 15.30 14.31
CA ILE A 138 -3.14 16.27 14.53
C ILE A 138 -3.41 17.00 15.86
N LYS A 139 -3.23 16.28 16.97
CA LYS A 139 -3.46 16.74 18.34
C LYS A 139 -2.43 16.09 19.27
N SER A 140 -2.03 16.81 20.31
CA SER A 140 -1.04 16.35 21.31
C SER A 140 -1.39 15.00 21.95
N ASP A 141 -2.67 14.76 22.19
CA ASP A 141 -3.17 13.55 22.85
C ASP A 141 -2.93 12.27 22.05
N PHE A 142 -2.68 12.41 20.74
CA PHE A 142 -2.41 11.27 19.85
C PHE A 142 -0.93 11.08 19.53
N VAL A 143 -0.04 11.94 20.02
CA VAL A 143 1.40 11.75 19.79
C VAL A 143 1.86 10.39 20.33
N GLY A 144 2.54 9.61 19.48
CA GLY A 144 2.96 8.26 19.79
C GLY A 144 1.95 7.17 19.38
N PHE A 145 0.77 7.54 18.89
CA PHE A 145 -0.22 6.58 18.38
C PHE A 145 0.02 6.27 16.90
N SER A 146 -0.20 5.01 16.54
CA SER A 146 -0.40 4.61 15.14
C SER A 146 -1.88 4.67 14.76
N ILE A 147 -2.14 4.91 13.46
CA ILE A 147 -3.50 4.96 12.90
C ILE A 147 -3.55 4.00 11.72
N SER A 148 -4.54 3.13 11.68
CA SER A 148 -4.70 2.16 10.60
C SER A 148 -6.11 2.15 10.02
N ILE A 149 -6.22 1.87 8.72
CA ILE A 149 -7.46 1.53 8.02
C ILE A 149 -7.53 -0.01 7.97
N PRO A 150 -8.30 -0.67 8.85
CA PRO A 150 -8.25 -2.12 8.95
C PRO A 150 -8.94 -2.83 7.78
N LYS A 151 -9.88 -2.18 7.09
CA LYS A 151 -10.60 -2.76 5.97
C LYS A 151 -9.82 -2.65 4.66
N GLN A 152 -9.75 -3.74 3.92
CA GLN A 152 -9.04 -3.85 2.65
C GLN A 152 -9.96 -4.41 1.57
N TYR A 153 -9.83 -3.89 0.36
CA TYR A 153 -10.42 -4.41 -0.87
C TYR A 153 -9.30 -4.96 -1.73
N ILE A 154 -9.14 -6.29 -1.74
CA ILE A 154 -8.09 -6.94 -2.51
C ILE A 154 -8.62 -7.17 -3.92
N VAL A 155 -7.96 -6.61 -4.93
CA VAL A 155 -8.37 -6.68 -6.34
C VAL A 155 -7.36 -7.48 -7.14
N LYS A 156 -7.85 -8.43 -7.93
CA LYS A 156 -7.05 -9.29 -8.84
C LYS A 156 -7.74 -9.36 -10.20
N ARG A 157 -7.02 -9.05 -11.28
CA ARG A 157 -7.52 -9.13 -12.65
C ARG A 157 -7.47 -10.57 -13.15
N ILE A 158 -8.56 -11.08 -13.74
CA ILE A 158 -8.70 -12.46 -14.20
C ILE A 158 -8.77 -12.54 -15.73
N THR A 159 -9.47 -11.61 -16.37
CA THR A 159 -9.54 -11.44 -17.82
C THR A 159 -9.32 -9.96 -18.17
N GLU A 160 -9.52 -9.59 -19.42
CA GLU A 160 -9.48 -8.17 -19.83
C GLU A 160 -10.53 -7.34 -19.08
N ASP A 161 -11.72 -7.90 -18.87
CA ASP A 161 -12.88 -7.21 -18.33
C ASP A 161 -13.32 -7.70 -16.95
N ASP A 162 -12.74 -8.79 -16.43
CA ASP A 162 -13.20 -9.41 -15.19
C ASP A 162 -12.15 -9.34 -14.07
N TYR A 163 -12.63 -9.08 -12.87
CA TYR A 163 -11.83 -8.93 -11.66
C TYR A 163 -12.42 -9.75 -10.52
N LEU A 164 -11.56 -10.30 -9.68
CA LEU A 164 -11.93 -10.80 -8.37
C LEU A 164 -11.70 -9.71 -7.33
N LEU A 165 -12.68 -9.53 -6.44
CA LEU A 165 -12.57 -8.65 -5.29
C LEU A 165 -12.85 -9.44 -4.02
N GLN A 166 -11.96 -9.32 -3.04
CA GLN A 166 -12.13 -9.86 -1.70
C GLN A 166 -12.08 -8.73 -0.68
N GLU A 167 -13.09 -8.66 0.20
CA GLU A 167 -13.01 -7.83 1.39
C GLU A 167 -12.21 -8.57 2.47
N ASN A 168 -11.29 -7.87 3.10
CA ASN A 168 -10.48 -8.38 4.19
C ASN A 168 -10.43 -7.38 5.34
N TYR A 169 -10.20 -7.86 6.55
CA TYR A 169 -10.03 -7.03 7.73
C TYR A 169 -8.70 -7.39 8.40
N TYR A 170 -7.76 -6.43 8.40
CA TYR A 170 -6.45 -6.60 9.00
C TYR A 170 -5.99 -5.30 9.68
N PRO A 171 -6.01 -5.23 11.02
CA PRO A 171 -5.79 -3.99 11.77
C PRO A 171 -4.45 -3.31 11.51
N ALA A 172 -3.38 -4.06 11.30
CA ALA A 172 -2.03 -3.53 11.13
C ALA A 172 -1.52 -3.72 9.68
N ASN A 173 -2.34 -3.33 8.68
CA ASN A 173 -1.94 -3.43 7.28
C ASN A 173 -1.01 -2.27 6.84
N SER A 174 -0.37 -2.42 5.66
CA SER A 174 0.52 -1.39 5.10
C SER A 174 -0.20 -0.23 4.42
N ILE A 175 -1.49 -0.40 4.07
CA ILE A 175 -2.22 0.59 3.28
C ILE A 175 -2.60 1.77 4.16
N GLY A 176 -1.87 2.89 4.01
CA GLY A 176 -2.15 4.10 4.76
C GLY A 176 -1.86 4.00 6.26
N LEU A 177 -1.06 3.02 6.71
CA LEU A 177 -0.61 2.99 8.10
C LEU A 177 0.09 4.30 8.43
N ALA A 178 -0.38 4.98 9.49
CA ALA A 178 0.12 6.28 9.87
C ALA A 178 0.62 6.30 11.33
N TYR A 179 1.42 7.31 11.66
CA TYR A 179 1.95 7.55 12.99
C TYR A 179 1.90 9.03 13.32
N VAL A 180 1.41 9.36 14.50
CA VAL A 180 1.36 10.74 15.01
C VAL A 180 2.66 11.04 15.73
N THR A 181 3.38 12.04 15.25
CA THR A 181 4.70 12.45 15.74
C THR A 181 4.70 13.90 16.20
N ASN A 182 5.71 14.31 16.95
CA ASN A 182 5.95 15.71 17.30
C ASN A 182 7.37 16.14 16.92
N LYS A 183 7.63 17.43 17.03
CA LYS A 183 8.92 18.00 16.62
C LYS A 183 10.07 17.57 17.54
N GLU A 184 9.81 17.40 18.83
CA GLU A 184 10.84 17.05 19.83
C GLU A 184 11.30 15.59 19.69
N ASN A 185 10.38 14.70 19.37
CA ASN A 185 10.63 13.27 19.24
C ASN A 185 10.21 12.77 17.86
N TYR A 186 10.68 13.46 16.82
CA TYR A 186 10.33 13.13 15.44
C TYR A 186 10.70 11.70 15.10
N LYS A 187 9.69 10.95 14.66
CA LYS A 187 9.81 9.62 14.07
C LYS A 187 8.86 9.49 12.90
N THR A 188 9.25 8.73 11.91
CA THR A 188 8.37 8.37 10.81
C THR A 188 7.69 7.02 11.06
N VAL A 189 6.58 6.79 10.38
CA VAL A 189 5.92 5.47 10.39
C VAL A 189 6.82 4.33 9.92
N LEU A 190 7.82 4.61 9.08
CA LEU A 190 8.76 3.60 8.57
C LEU A 190 9.77 3.13 9.63
N GLU A 191 10.01 3.92 10.67
CA GLU A 191 10.88 3.58 11.79
C GLU A 191 10.18 2.70 12.85
N LEU A 192 8.87 2.48 12.72
CA LEU A 192 8.12 1.54 13.58
C LEU A 192 8.40 0.06 13.25
N GLY A 193 9.17 -0.19 12.19
CA GLY A 193 9.52 -1.54 11.75
C GLY A 193 8.46 -2.21 10.88
N GLN A 194 8.27 -3.52 11.08
CA GLN A 194 7.32 -4.29 10.28
C GLN A 194 5.88 -3.92 10.67
N HIS A 195 5.03 -3.60 9.70
CA HIS A 195 3.68 -3.08 9.92
C HIS A 195 2.81 -4.01 10.78
N HIS A 196 2.93 -5.34 10.62
CA HIS A 196 2.14 -6.30 11.40
C HIS A 196 2.50 -6.37 12.89
N LEU A 197 3.65 -5.80 13.30
CA LEU A 197 4.06 -5.69 14.70
C LEU A 197 3.80 -4.29 15.29
N THR A 198 3.27 -3.36 14.50
CA THR A 198 3.08 -1.97 14.95
C THR A 198 2.12 -1.88 16.15
N ASN A 199 1.07 -2.69 16.17
CA ASN A 199 0.11 -2.74 17.28
C ASN A 199 0.70 -3.31 18.60
N GLU A 200 1.82 -4.00 18.54
CA GLU A 200 2.54 -4.49 19.73
C GLU A 200 3.43 -3.39 20.31
N ASN A 201 3.89 -2.46 19.45
CA ASN A 201 4.89 -1.45 19.80
C ASN A 201 4.29 -0.06 20.07
N THR A 202 3.08 0.23 19.56
CA THR A 202 2.41 1.52 19.72
C THR A 202 0.92 1.33 19.94
N PRO A 203 0.27 2.20 20.76
CA PRO A 203 -1.19 2.24 20.81
C PRO A 203 -1.73 2.56 19.42
N MET A 204 -2.80 1.87 19.01
CA MET A 204 -3.34 1.97 17.65
C MET A 204 -4.79 2.45 17.63
N VAL A 205 -5.06 3.45 16.80
CA VAL A 205 -6.42 3.87 16.45
C VAL A 205 -6.82 3.18 15.14
N LEU A 206 -7.97 2.52 15.15
CA LEU A 206 -8.54 1.92 13.95
C LEU A 206 -9.60 2.86 13.36
N LEU A 207 -9.43 3.24 12.09
CA LEU A 207 -10.41 4.01 11.35
C LEU A 207 -11.52 3.07 10.85
N GLU A 208 -12.38 2.65 11.78
CA GLU A 208 -13.50 1.76 11.49
C GLU A 208 -14.69 2.54 10.96
N ASN A 209 -14.92 2.43 9.66
CA ASN A 209 -16.17 2.87 9.05
C ASN A 209 -16.59 1.77 8.06
N SER A 210 -17.83 1.30 8.18
CA SER A 210 -18.37 0.19 7.37
C SER A 210 -18.21 0.35 5.85
N ASN A 211 -18.03 1.60 5.39
CA ASN A 211 -17.92 1.93 3.97
C ASN A 211 -16.54 2.39 3.53
N LYS A 212 -15.51 2.31 4.40
CA LYS A 212 -14.18 2.82 4.10
C LYS A 212 -13.15 1.71 4.17
N GLY A 213 -12.15 1.78 3.30
CA GLY A 213 -11.07 0.83 3.24
C GLY A 213 -10.00 1.26 2.24
N GLY A 214 -8.86 0.59 2.27
CA GLY A 214 -7.84 0.73 1.25
C GLY A 214 -7.96 -0.34 0.19
N VAL A 215 -7.47 -0.08 -1.02
CA VAL A 215 -7.36 -1.09 -2.08
C VAL A 215 -5.95 -1.65 -2.10
N MET A 216 -5.85 -2.96 -2.10
CA MET A 216 -4.64 -3.71 -2.34
C MET A 216 -4.74 -4.39 -3.70
N THR A 217 -3.71 -4.28 -4.53
CA THR A 217 -3.71 -4.98 -5.82
C THR A 217 -2.92 -6.28 -5.75
N ILE A 218 -3.42 -7.32 -6.39
CA ILE A 218 -2.65 -8.53 -6.69
C ILE A 218 -2.12 -8.40 -8.11
N ASN A 219 -0.84 -8.14 -8.23
CA ASN A 219 -0.21 -7.84 -9.52
C ASN A 219 0.82 -8.88 -9.98
N GLY A 220 1.00 -9.96 -9.21
CA GLY A 220 1.96 -11.04 -9.51
C GLY A 220 3.41 -10.73 -9.17
N GLU A 221 3.68 -9.52 -8.70
CA GLU A 221 5.02 -9.06 -8.27
C GLU A 221 5.04 -8.71 -6.77
N ASN A 222 3.89 -8.88 -6.10
CA ASN A 222 3.78 -8.68 -4.65
C ASN A 222 4.53 -9.79 -3.92
N ALA A 223 5.36 -9.42 -2.96
CA ALA A 223 6.17 -10.39 -2.21
C ALA A 223 5.34 -11.32 -1.31
N ILE A 224 4.20 -10.86 -0.79
CA ILE A 224 3.45 -11.54 0.28
C ILE A 224 1.94 -11.56 0.03
N ASN A 225 1.40 -10.73 -0.85
CA ASN A 225 -0.04 -10.56 -1.00
C ASN A 225 -0.69 -11.78 -1.64
N THR A 226 -1.56 -12.42 -0.89
CA THR A 226 -2.36 -13.56 -1.37
C THR A 226 -3.85 -13.24 -1.25
N MET A 227 -4.63 -13.72 -2.21
CA MET A 227 -6.08 -13.68 -2.19
C MET A 227 -6.60 -15.11 -2.00
N ASP A 228 -7.62 -15.27 -1.16
CA ASP A 228 -8.40 -16.51 -1.12
C ASP A 228 -9.51 -16.42 -2.17
N ASP A 229 -9.22 -16.92 -3.36
CA ASP A 229 -10.17 -16.87 -4.49
C ASP A 229 -11.54 -17.50 -4.17
N THR A 230 -11.64 -18.33 -3.10
CA THR A 230 -12.93 -18.93 -2.68
C THR A 230 -13.83 -17.95 -1.92
N LYS A 231 -13.26 -16.86 -1.40
CA LYS A 231 -13.97 -15.79 -0.71
C LYS A 231 -14.16 -14.56 -1.57
N ALA A 232 -13.57 -14.55 -2.76
CA ALA A 232 -13.64 -13.42 -3.66
C ALA A 232 -14.92 -13.45 -4.50
N ILE A 233 -15.45 -12.27 -4.79
CA ILE A 233 -16.61 -12.07 -5.66
C ILE A 233 -16.09 -11.64 -7.03
N LEU A 234 -16.66 -12.24 -8.08
CA LEU A 234 -16.35 -11.87 -9.47
C LEU A 234 -17.18 -10.64 -9.84
N TYR A 235 -16.50 -9.65 -10.37
CA TYR A 235 -17.09 -8.42 -10.92
C TYR A 235 -16.61 -8.23 -12.35
N ASN A 236 -17.48 -7.75 -13.25
CA ASN A 236 -16.98 -7.12 -14.45
C ASN A 236 -16.43 -5.73 -14.12
N GLU A 237 -15.68 -5.14 -15.05
CA GLU A 237 -15.01 -3.85 -14.85
C GLU A 237 -15.97 -2.76 -14.36
N LYS A 238 -17.10 -2.59 -15.03
CA LYS A 238 -18.12 -1.56 -14.70
C LYS A 238 -18.69 -1.73 -13.31
N GLU A 239 -18.98 -2.97 -12.92
CA GLU A 239 -19.52 -3.29 -11.60
C GLU A 239 -18.46 -3.06 -10.51
N LEU A 240 -17.21 -3.43 -10.75
CA LEU A 240 -16.10 -3.20 -9.83
C LEU A 240 -15.93 -1.70 -9.55
N TYR A 241 -15.83 -0.88 -10.57
CA TYR A 241 -15.66 0.57 -10.37
C TYR A 241 -16.86 1.20 -9.68
N LYS A 242 -18.09 0.81 -10.04
CA LYS A 242 -19.30 1.26 -9.32
C LYS A 242 -19.29 0.87 -7.84
N TYR A 243 -18.81 -0.34 -7.53
CA TYR A 243 -18.67 -0.79 -6.15
C TYR A 243 -17.63 0.04 -5.39
N LEU A 244 -16.45 0.26 -5.96
CA LEU A 244 -15.38 1.04 -5.35
C LEU A 244 -15.77 2.53 -5.17
N GLU A 245 -16.52 3.09 -6.10
CA GLU A 245 -17.06 4.45 -5.99
C GLU A 245 -17.97 4.61 -4.75
N GLN A 246 -18.81 3.62 -4.45
CA GLN A 246 -19.61 3.59 -3.22
C GLN A 246 -18.75 3.55 -1.96
N LYS A 247 -17.50 3.08 -2.07
CA LYS A 247 -16.48 3.07 -1.01
C LYS A 247 -15.60 4.33 -1.01
N LYS A 248 -15.95 5.36 -1.79
CA LYS A 248 -15.17 6.59 -1.97
C LYS A 248 -13.78 6.38 -2.55
N ILE A 249 -13.63 5.38 -3.37
CA ILE A 249 -12.43 5.08 -4.14
C ILE A 249 -12.78 5.31 -5.61
N THR A 250 -12.33 6.42 -6.19
CA THR A 250 -12.75 6.86 -7.52
C THR A 250 -11.56 7.09 -8.43
N ASN A 251 -11.81 7.03 -9.73
CA ASN A 251 -10.87 7.36 -10.81
C ASN A 251 -9.61 6.49 -10.90
N ILE A 252 -9.43 5.49 -10.02
CA ILE A 252 -8.35 4.52 -10.17
C ILE A 252 -8.67 3.55 -11.30
N ARG A 253 -7.63 2.98 -11.93
CA ARG A 253 -7.78 2.01 -13.03
C ARG A 253 -6.87 0.81 -12.82
N PHE A 254 -7.39 -0.36 -13.17
CA PHE A 254 -6.72 -1.65 -13.00
C PHE A 254 -6.35 -2.32 -14.34
N ASP A 255 -6.49 -1.61 -15.46
CA ASP A 255 -6.23 -2.13 -16.81
C ASP A 255 -4.78 -2.61 -16.97
N ASP A 256 -3.86 -2.02 -16.21
CA ASP A 256 -2.45 -2.41 -16.21
C ASP A 256 -2.14 -3.63 -15.33
N LEU A 257 -3.09 -4.12 -14.51
CA LEU A 257 -2.85 -5.33 -13.74
C LEU A 257 -2.68 -6.55 -14.66
N ARG A 258 -1.72 -7.40 -14.34
CA ARG A 258 -1.54 -8.68 -15.06
C ARG A 258 -2.77 -9.56 -14.93
N ILE A 259 -3.12 -10.20 -16.03
CA ILE A 259 -4.22 -11.17 -16.08
C ILE A 259 -3.74 -12.48 -15.46
N PHE A 260 -4.38 -12.88 -14.39
CA PHE A 260 -4.18 -14.20 -13.80
C PHE A 260 -5.17 -15.19 -14.42
N LYS A 261 -4.70 -16.02 -15.34
CA LYS A 261 -5.52 -17.14 -15.85
C LYS A 261 -6.00 -17.93 -14.63
N LYS A 262 -7.32 -18.04 -14.49
CA LYS A 262 -7.94 -18.89 -13.47
C LYS A 262 -7.33 -20.28 -13.67
N GLU A 263 -6.40 -20.66 -12.81
CA GLU A 263 -5.94 -22.04 -12.83
C GLU A 263 -7.17 -22.88 -12.50
N ASN A 264 -7.67 -23.63 -13.48
CA ASN A 264 -8.70 -24.65 -13.29
C ASN A 264 -8.14 -25.83 -12.46
N ARG A 265 -7.35 -25.51 -11.46
CA ARG A 265 -6.96 -26.44 -10.41
C ARG A 265 -8.06 -26.38 -9.31
N VAL A 266 -9.24 -26.85 -9.67
CA VAL A 266 -9.94 -27.68 -8.69
C VAL A 266 -8.99 -28.86 -8.50
N SER A 267 -8.10 -28.76 -7.52
CA SER A 267 -7.10 -29.80 -7.26
C SER A 267 -7.88 -31.11 -7.22
N LEU A 268 -7.47 -32.08 -8.06
CA LEU A 268 -8.02 -33.45 -7.98
C LEU A 268 -8.10 -33.93 -6.53
N LYS A 269 -7.17 -33.49 -5.67
CA LYS A 269 -7.24 -33.66 -4.21
C LYS A 269 -8.49 -33.03 -3.58
N LYS A 270 -8.98 -31.89 -4.04
CA LYS A 270 -10.18 -31.22 -3.47
C LYS A 270 -11.45 -31.90 -3.97
N ILE A 271 -11.48 -32.36 -5.21
CA ILE A 271 -12.59 -33.18 -5.75
C ILE A 271 -12.60 -34.53 -5.04
N LEU A 272 -11.47 -35.23 -4.93
CA LEU A 272 -11.36 -36.49 -4.20
C LEU A 272 -11.73 -36.33 -2.71
N SER A 273 -11.39 -35.18 -2.08
CA SER A 273 -11.75 -34.93 -0.67
C SER A 273 -13.24 -34.74 -0.45
N LEU A 274 -14.02 -34.36 -1.47
CA LEU A 274 -15.49 -34.28 -1.40
C LEU A 274 -16.14 -35.65 -1.48
N PHE A 275 -15.47 -36.64 -2.10
CA PHE A 275 -15.95 -38.00 -2.23
C PHE A 275 -15.40 -38.96 -1.19
N ILE A 276 -14.46 -38.53 -0.34
CA ILE A 276 -13.94 -39.37 0.76
C ILE A 276 -14.89 -39.27 1.94
N PRO A 277 -15.52 -40.37 2.37
CA PRO A 277 -16.38 -40.37 3.55
C PRO A 277 -15.65 -39.86 4.79
N PRO A 278 -16.33 -39.16 5.72
CA PRO A 278 -15.71 -38.57 6.91
C PRO A 278 -14.86 -39.56 7.74
N ILE A 279 -15.24 -40.83 7.77
CA ILE A 279 -14.52 -41.92 8.46
C ILE A 279 -13.12 -42.14 7.90
N LEU A 280 -12.92 -42.06 6.57
CA LEU A 280 -11.60 -42.21 5.95
C LEU A 280 -10.68 -40.98 6.17
N LYS A 281 -11.26 -39.77 6.39
CA LYS A 281 -10.49 -38.59 6.77
C LYS A 281 -9.88 -38.72 8.17
N ILE A 282 -10.56 -39.38 9.08
CA ILE A 282 -10.08 -39.65 10.46
C ILE A 282 -8.95 -40.67 10.44
N LEU A 283 -9.02 -41.67 9.59
CA LEU A 283 -7.96 -42.69 9.43
C LEU A 283 -6.66 -42.10 8.85
N THR A 284 -6.74 -41.17 7.88
CA THR A 284 -5.57 -40.49 7.32
C THR A 284 -4.90 -39.53 8.29
N LEU A 285 -5.64 -38.94 9.22
CA LEU A 285 -5.09 -38.11 10.29
C LEU A 285 -4.37 -38.94 11.37
N LYS A 286 -4.90 -40.13 11.69
CA LYS A 286 -4.25 -41.06 12.66
C LYS A 286 -2.97 -41.69 12.14
N VAL A 287 -2.86 -41.92 10.84
CA VAL A 287 -1.60 -42.48 10.24
C VAL A 287 -0.49 -41.40 10.21
N LYS A 288 -0.83 -40.10 10.06
CA LYS A 288 0.16 -39.00 10.10
C LYS A 288 0.68 -38.69 11.52
N SER A 289 0.01 -39.17 12.55
CA SER A 289 0.47 -39.02 13.96
C SER A 289 1.32 -40.19 14.45
N LEU A 290 1.61 -41.18 13.59
CA LEU A 290 2.38 -42.37 13.92
C LEU A 290 3.76 -42.43 13.19
N PHE A 291 4.08 -41.34 12.43
CA PHE A 291 5.36 -41.10 11.81
C PHE A 291 5.72 -39.61 12.05
#